data_c7c1fe6b0164fa130ba7f8548b368125
#
_entry.id   c7c1fe6b0164fa130ba7f8548b368125
#
_cell.length_a   1.000
_cell.length_b   1.000
_cell.length_c   1.000
_cell.angle_alpha   90.00
_cell.angle_beta   90.00
_cell.angle_gamma   90.00
#
_symmetry.space_group_name_H-M   'P 1'
#
loop_
_entity.id
_entity.type
_entity.pdbx_description
1 polymer ?
#
loop_
_entity_poly.entity_id
_entity_poly.type
_entity_poly.pdbx_seq_one_letter_code
_entity_poly.pdbx_strand_id
1 'polypeptide(L)'
;CWLVNALLRLEWRLMSYHELVQRFDRHYLLRSSADLLEWDAQAMMPDGGGDLRAAQLGTLRLLAHEAISAADMTDKLAAADDAPPAEEWERANLAAMRRAWVHAAAVPADLVEARTRVTSACELAWRAARRDDDFASLLPLLDEVVNLTRQMGQAKASLMGLSVWDALADEYEPGAREALLTPLFD
;
A
#
# COMPACT_ATOMS: atom_id res chain seq x y z
N CYS A 1 -23.26 -12.24 -36.27
CA CYS A 1 -21.82 -12.03 -35.95
C CYS A 1 -21.56 -10.83 -35.04
N TRP A 2 -22.19 -9.67 -35.26
CA TRP A 2 -21.95 -8.47 -34.46
C TRP A 2 -22.53 -8.57 -33.02
N LEU A 3 -23.71 -9.14 -32.85
CA LEU A 3 -24.36 -9.40 -31.56
C LEU A 3 -23.59 -10.39 -30.68
N VAL A 4 -23.00 -11.43 -31.26
CA VAL A 4 -22.18 -12.41 -30.52
C VAL A 4 -20.90 -11.78 -30.02
N ASN A 5 -20.23 -10.95 -30.82
CA ASN A 5 -19.05 -10.19 -30.39
C ASN A 5 -19.38 -9.15 -29.32
N ALA A 6 -20.55 -8.52 -29.37
CA ALA A 6 -20.99 -7.57 -28.35
C ALA A 6 -21.29 -8.28 -27.01
N LEU A 7 -21.96 -9.45 -27.03
CA LEU A 7 -22.24 -10.26 -25.84
C LEU A 7 -20.97 -10.82 -25.22
N LEU A 8 -20.06 -11.36 -26.01
CA LEU A 8 -18.75 -11.84 -25.53
C LEU A 8 -17.95 -10.70 -24.89
N ARG A 9 -17.94 -9.52 -25.48
CA ARG A 9 -17.30 -8.33 -24.86
C ARG A 9 -17.95 -7.93 -23.56
N LEU A 10 -19.27 -8.05 -23.44
CA LEU A 10 -20.00 -7.74 -22.19
C LEU A 10 -19.65 -8.75 -21.08
N GLU A 11 -19.56 -10.04 -21.40
CA GLU A 11 -19.17 -11.08 -20.45
C GLU A 11 -17.72 -10.90 -19.98
N TRP A 12 -16.80 -10.60 -20.88
CA TRP A 12 -15.41 -10.29 -20.54
C TRP A 12 -15.29 -9.03 -19.67
N ARG A 13 -16.12 -8.01 -19.92
CA ARG A 13 -16.19 -6.78 -19.12
C ARG A 13 -16.58 -7.05 -17.67
N LEU A 14 -17.61 -7.84 -17.48
CA LEU A 14 -18.11 -8.18 -16.14
C LEU A 14 -17.14 -9.11 -15.39
N MET A 15 -16.47 -10.03 -16.13
CA MET A 15 -15.50 -10.95 -15.52
C MET A 15 -14.25 -10.23 -15.02
N SER A 16 -13.66 -9.31 -15.80
CA SER A 16 -12.40 -8.64 -15.40
C SER A 16 -12.58 -7.76 -14.16
N TYR A 17 -13.65 -6.95 -14.09
CA TYR A 17 -13.93 -6.15 -12.92
C TYR A 17 -14.28 -7.01 -11.69
N HIS A 18 -15.08 -8.05 -11.87
CA HIS A 18 -15.45 -8.95 -10.77
C HIS A 18 -14.24 -9.73 -10.20
N GLU A 19 -13.32 -10.17 -11.04
CA GLU A 19 -12.08 -10.78 -10.59
C GLU A 19 -11.19 -9.80 -9.81
N LEU A 20 -11.13 -8.53 -10.24
CA LEU A 20 -10.44 -7.48 -9.48
C LEU A 20 -11.09 -7.27 -8.11
N VAL A 21 -12.42 -7.17 -8.05
CA VAL A 21 -13.16 -7.06 -6.77
C VAL A 21 -12.77 -8.20 -5.82
N GLN A 22 -12.81 -9.46 -6.29
CA GLN A 22 -12.45 -10.60 -5.44
C GLN A 22 -11.00 -10.53 -4.93
N ARG A 23 -10.06 -10.08 -5.77
CA ARG A 23 -8.66 -9.93 -5.37
C ARG A 23 -8.47 -8.82 -4.34
N PHE A 24 -9.10 -7.68 -4.56
CA PHE A 24 -9.02 -6.56 -3.63
C PHE A 24 -9.76 -6.82 -2.33
N ASP A 25 -10.87 -7.55 -2.34
CA ASP A 25 -11.55 -8.02 -1.12
C ASP A 25 -10.62 -8.92 -0.30
N ARG A 26 -9.94 -9.88 -0.95
CA ARG A 26 -8.95 -10.72 -0.27
C ARG A 26 -7.81 -9.88 0.32
N HIS A 27 -7.27 -8.94 -0.45
CA HIS A 27 -6.24 -8.01 0.03
C HIS A 27 -6.71 -7.24 1.26
N TYR A 28 -7.92 -6.67 1.19
CA TYR A 28 -8.51 -5.90 2.29
C TYR A 28 -8.72 -6.75 3.55
N LEU A 29 -9.24 -7.97 3.42
CA LEU A 29 -9.43 -8.88 4.55
C LEU A 29 -8.11 -9.26 5.23
N LEU A 30 -7.07 -9.52 4.45
CA LEU A 30 -5.74 -9.81 4.98
C LEU A 30 -5.12 -8.59 5.69
N ARG A 31 -5.24 -7.41 5.10
CA ARG A 31 -4.77 -6.16 5.71
C ARG A 31 -5.51 -5.84 7.00
N SER A 32 -6.83 -5.84 6.99
CA SER A 32 -7.63 -5.53 8.17
C SER A 32 -7.38 -6.53 9.31
N SER A 33 -7.11 -7.80 8.99
CA SER A 33 -6.69 -8.79 9.98
C SER A 33 -5.31 -8.46 10.58
N ALA A 34 -4.37 -8.02 9.75
CA ALA A 34 -3.06 -7.58 10.23
C ALA A 34 -3.17 -6.32 11.10
N ASP A 35 -4.01 -5.36 10.73
CA ASP A 35 -4.23 -4.12 11.49
C ASP A 35 -4.81 -4.42 12.89
N LEU A 36 -5.74 -5.40 13.00
CA LEU A 36 -6.25 -5.88 14.29
C LEU A 36 -5.15 -6.51 15.15
N LEU A 37 -4.28 -7.33 14.55
CA LEU A 37 -3.16 -7.93 15.26
C LEU A 37 -2.11 -6.89 15.68
N GLU A 38 -1.92 -5.86 14.89
CA GLU A 38 -1.02 -4.75 15.21
C GLU A 38 -1.56 -3.92 16.39
N TRP A 39 -2.86 -3.62 16.37
CA TRP A 39 -3.52 -3.00 17.52
C TRP A 39 -3.37 -3.85 18.79
N ASP A 40 -3.63 -5.15 18.71
CA ASP A 40 -3.48 -6.06 19.85
C ASP A 40 -2.01 -6.11 20.35
N ALA A 41 -1.04 -6.08 19.44
CA ALA A 41 0.38 -6.03 19.79
C ALA A 41 0.75 -4.81 20.63
N GLN A 42 0.09 -3.68 20.39
CA GLN A 42 0.36 -2.44 21.10
C GLN A 42 -0.45 -2.30 22.40
N ALA A 43 -1.66 -2.88 22.47
CA ALA A 43 -2.62 -2.63 23.54
C ALA A 43 -2.75 -3.79 24.53
N MET A 44 -2.66 -5.04 24.08
CA MET A 44 -3.08 -6.20 24.88
C MET A 44 -2.05 -7.34 24.93
N MET A 45 -1.11 -7.40 23.99
CA MET A 45 -0.17 -8.53 23.87
C MET A 45 0.74 -8.64 25.10
N PRO A 46 0.87 -9.83 25.71
CA PRO A 46 1.85 -10.04 26.80
C PRO A 46 3.29 -9.96 26.27
N ASP A 47 4.23 -9.56 27.14
CA ASP A 47 5.65 -9.31 26.82
C ASP A 47 6.34 -10.49 26.09
N GLY A 48 5.94 -11.74 26.32
CA GLY A 48 6.49 -12.90 25.64
C GLY A 48 5.88 -13.22 24.27
N GLY A 49 4.89 -12.43 23.79
CA GLY A 49 4.15 -12.71 22.54
C GLY A 49 4.80 -12.16 21.28
N GLY A 50 5.89 -11.37 21.40
CA GLY A 50 6.43 -10.56 20.31
C GLY A 50 6.84 -11.34 19.06
N ASP A 51 7.60 -12.41 19.20
CA ASP A 51 8.11 -13.19 18.06
C ASP A 51 6.98 -13.85 17.26
N LEU A 52 6.00 -14.45 17.94
CA LEU A 52 4.84 -15.05 17.27
C LEU A 52 4.02 -13.98 16.54
N ARG A 53 3.79 -12.84 17.19
CA ARG A 53 3.03 -11.74 16.60
C ARG A 53 3.73 -11.16 15.38
N ALA A 54 5.06 -10.99 15.42
CA ALA A 54 5.84 -10.54 14.28
C ALA A 54 5.73 -11.51 13.09
N ALA A 55 5.78 -12.82 13.35
CA ALA A 55 5.60 -13.84 12.32
C ALA A 55 4.18 -13.81 11.71
N GLN A 56 3.13 -13.67 12.54
CA GLN A 56 1.74 -13.56 12.08
C GLN A 56 1.55 -12.33 11.19
N LEU A 57 2.02 -11.16 11.64
CA LEU A 57 1.93 -9.89 10.89
C LEU A 57 2.69 -9.98 9.58
N GLY A 58 3.91 -10.51 9.59
CA GLY A 58 4.72 -10.71 8.39
C GLY A 58 4.02 -11.58 7.36
N THR A 59 3.44 -12.71 7.79
CA THR A 59 2.69 -13.62 6.91
C THR A 59 1.47 -12.96 6.29
N LEU A 60 0.64 -12.27 7.09
CA LEU A 60 -0.56 -11.59 6.58
C LEU A 60 -0.22 -10.46 5.62
N ARG A 61 0.80 -9.66 5.93
CA ARG A 61 1.26 -8.57 5.06
C ARG A 61 1.83 -9.09 3.74
N LEU A 62 2.58 -10.18 3.76
CA LEU A 62 3.09 -10.83 2.55
C LEU A 62 1.93 -11.32 1.67
N LEU A 63 1.00 -12.08 2.23
CA LEU A 63 -0.17 -12.58 1.49
C LEU A 63 -1.05 -11.44 0.94
N ALA A 64 -1.21 -10.36 1.69
CA ALA A 64 -1.92 -9.18 1.23
C ALA A 64 -1.20 -8.49 0.05
N HIS A 65 0.13 -8.38 0.13
CA HIS A 65 0.94 -7.84 -0.96
C HIS A 65 0.85 -8.71 -2.22
N GLU A 66 1.04 -10.01 -2.09
CA GLU A 66 0.96 -10.97 -3.22
C GLU A 66 -0.40 -10.93 -3.91
N ALA A 67 -1.49 -10.71 -3.17
CA ALA A 67 -2.84 -10.65 -3.73
C ALA A 67 -2.99 -9.57 -4.82
N ILE A 68 -2.33 -8.42 -4.67
CA ILE A 68 -2.45 -7.28 -5.59
C ILE A 68 -1.19 -6.99 -6.41
N SER A 69 -0.04 -7.62 -6.11
CA SER A 69 1.20 -7.46 -6.86
C SER A 69 1.46 -8.60 -7.88
N ALA A 70 0.50 -9.51 -8.03
CA ALA A 70 0.62 -10.63 -8.99
C ALA A 70 0.83 -10.11 -10.42
N ALA A 71 1.63 -10.84 -11.21
CA ALA A 71 2.04 -10.41 -12.55
C ALA A 71 0.87 -10.14 -13.52
N ASP A 72 -0.27 -10.83 -13.33
CA ASP A 72 -1.48 -10.66 -14.13
C ASP A 72 -2.32 -9.42 -13.79
N MET A 73 -1.98 -8.69 -12.73
CA MET A 73 -2.74 -7.52 -12.29
C MET A 73 -2.70 -6.36 -13.30
N THR A 74 -1.56 -6.14 -13.95
CA THR A 74 -1.44 -5.12 -14.99
C THR A 74 -2.43 -5.36 -16.12
N ASP A 75 -2.50 -6.61 -16.62
CA ASP A 75 -3.38 -6.99 -17.73
C ASP A 75 -4.86 -6.90 -17.31
N LYS A 76 -5.19 -7.33 -16.09
CA LYS A 76 -6.56 -7.25 -15.56
C LYS A 76 -7.03 -5.81 -15.37
N LEU A 77 -6.18 -4.94 -14.85
CA LEU A 77 -6.49 -3.51 -14.72
C LEU A 77 -6.63 -2.84 -16.09
N ALA A 78 -5.76 -3.16 -17.06
CA ALA A 78 -5.87 -2.65 -18.42
C ALA A 78 -7.18 -3.13 -19.09
N ALA A 79 -7.52 -4.41 -18.95
CA ALA A 79 -8.78 -4.95 -19.48
C ALA A 79 -10.02 -4.29 -18.88
N ALA A 80 -9.99 -3.95 -17.58
CA ALA A 80 -11.08 -3.24 -16.92
C ALA A 80 -11.16 -1.76 -17.35
N ASP A 81 -10.05 -1.12 -17.71
CA ASP A 81 -10.05 0.25 -18.27
C ASP A 81 -10.58 0.28 -19.72
N ASP A 82 -10.21 -0.72 -20.54
CA ASP A 82 -10.72 -0.83 -21.92
C ASP A 82 -12.24 -1.06 -21.93
N ALA A 83 -12.76 -1.62 -20.84
CA ALA A 83 -14.16 -1.98 -20.69
C ALA A 83 -14.69 -1.56 -19.30
N PRO A 84 -14.76 -0.22 -19.01
CA PRO A 84 -15.08 0.25 -17.66
C PRO A 84 -16.49 -0.14 -17.25
N PRO A 85 -16.73 -0.36 -15.95
CA PRO A 85 -18.06 -0.63 -15.40
C PRO A 85 -19.06 0.45 -15.76
N ALA A 86 -20.34 0.09 -15.85
CA ALA A 86 -21.41 1.03 -16.18
C ALA A 86 -21.75 1.97 -15.03
N GLU A 87 -21.74 1.45 -13.82
CA GLU A 87 -22.11 2.18 -12.62
C GLU A 87 -21.00 3.14 -12.16
N GLU A 88 -21.38 4.32 -11.70
CA GLU A 88 -20.45 5.36 -11.28
C GLU A 88 -19.58 4.91 -10.08
N TRP A 89 -20.20 4.28 -9.09
CA TRP A 89 -19.48 3.81 -7.92
C TRP A 89 -18.47 2.70 -8.25
N GLU A 90 -18.78 1.83 -9.24
CA GLU A 90 -17.87 0.79 -9.69
C GLU A 90 -16.65 1.37 -10.42
N ARG A 91 -16.86 2.46 -11.20
CA ARG A 91 -15.74 3.20 -11.80
C ARG A 91 -14.86 3.86 -10.75
N ALA A 92 -15.47 4.44 -9.72
CA ALA A 92 -14.73 5.01 -8.58
C ALA A 92 -13.94 3.92 -7.83
N ASN A 93 -14.56 2.75 -7.63
CA ASN A 93 -13.90 1.60 -7.01
C ASN A 93 -12.72 1.07 -7.87
N LEU A 94 -12.88 0.98 -9.19
CA LEU A 94 -11.80 0.61 -10.11
C LEU A 94 -10.63 1.61 -10.03
N ALA A 95 -10.91 2.90 -9.96
CA ALA A 95 -9.90 3.94 -9.78
C ALA A 95 -9.14 3.78 -8.44
N ALA A 96 -9.86 3.46 -7.36
CA ALA A 96 -9.27 3.17 -6.04
C ALA A 96 -8.40 1.90 -6.07
N MET A 97 -8.86 0.83 -6.73
CA MET A 97 -8.08 -0.40 -6.94
C MET A 97 -6.79 -0.13 -7.71
N ARG A 98 -6.87 0.63 -8.79
CA ARG A 98 -5.69 1.02 -9.58
C ARG A 98 -4.69 1.80 -8.74
N ARG A 99 -5.17 2.77 -7.99
CA ARG A 99 -4.31 3.56 -7.09
C ARG A 99 -3.62 2.65 -6.06
N ALA A 100 -4.36 1.76 -5.39
CA ALA A 100 -3.79 0.83 -4.41
C ALA A 100 -2.74 -0.10 -5.05
N TRP A 101 -3.00 -0.59 -6.27
CA TRP A 101 -2.05 -1.40 -7.03
C TRP A 101 -0.79 -0.62 -7.39
N VAL A 102 -0.91 0.62 -7.86
CA VAL A 102 0.24 1.47 -8.20
C VAL A 102 1.14 1.65 -6.98
N HIS A 103 0.58 1.96 -5.82
CA HIS A 103 1.35 2.10 -4.58
C HIS A 103 2.05 0.82 -4.14
N ALA A 104 1.44 -0.35 -4.37
CA ALA A 104 2.03 -1.64 -4.03
C ALA A 104 3.09 -2.07 -5.06
N ALA A 105 2.79 -1.92 -6.36
CA ALA A 105 3.65 -2.38 -7.46
C ALA A 105 4.89 -1.50 -7.68
N ALA A 106 4.83 -0.22 -7.27
CA ALA A 106 5.92 0.73 -7.47
C ALA A 106 7.16 0.40 -6.65
N VAL A 107 7.00 -0.26 -5.50
CA VAL A 107 8.08 -0.43 -4.53
C VAL A 107 8.66 -1.85 -4.60
N PRO A 108 9.96 -2.02 -4.88
CA PRO A 108 10.61 -3.32 -4.85
C PRO A 108 10.50 -4.00 -3.49
N ALA A 109 10.37 -5.32 -3.49
CA ALA A 109 10.15 -6.10 -2.27
C ALA A 109 11.30 -5.98 -1.25
N ASP A 110 12.53 -5.93 -1.72
CA ASP A 110 13.72 -5.73 -0.90
C ASP A 110 13.73 -4.37 -0.18
N LEU A 111 13.24 -3.32 -0.84
CA LEU A 111 13.10 -1.99 -0.24
C LEU A 111 11.98 -1.98 0.81
N VAL A 112 10.87 -2.69 0.58
CA VAL A 112 9.80 -2.86 1.57
C VAL A 112 10.33 -3.58 2.82
N GLU A 113 11.07 -4.66 2.63
CA GLU A 113 11.68 -5.42 3.73
C GLU A 113 12.69 -4.59 4.52
N ALA A 114 13.61 -3.91 3.82
CA ALA A 114 14.61 -3.04 4.44
C ALA A 114 13.95 -1.96 5.30
N ARG A 115 12.97 -1.24 4.74
CA ARG A 115 12.24 -0.20 5.48
C ARG A 115 11.52 -0.77 6.70
N THR A 116 10.82 -1.90 6.56
CA THR A 116 10.09 -2.52 7.67
C THR A 116 11.04 -2.86 8.83
N ARG A 117 12.18 -3.47 8.54
CA ARG A 117 13.20 -3.83 9.53
C ARG A 117 13.75 -2.59 10.25
N VAL A 118 14.14 -1.57 9.50
CA VAL A 118 14.73 -0.34 10.08
C VAL A 118 13.68 0.46 10.86
N THR A 119 12.44 0.56 10.38
CA THR A 119 11.37 1.23 11.10
C THR A 119 11.10 0.56 12.45
N SER A 120 11.02 -0.77 12.50
CA SER A 120 10.83 -1.52 13.74
C SER A 120 12.01 -1.32 14.72
N ALA A 121 13.24 -1.35 14.22
CA ALA A 121 14.43 -1.09 15.05
C ALA A 121 14.43 0.36 15.58
N CYS A 122 14.07 1.33 14.73
CA CYS A 122 13.99 2.74 15.11
C CYS A 122 12.90 2.97 16.18
N GLU A 123 11.74 2.32 16.07
CA GLU A 123 10.67 2.41 17.06
C GLU A 123 11.09 1.87 18.42
N LEU A 124 11.76 0.71 18.45
CA LEU A 124 12.30 0.13 19.69
C LEU A 124 13.34 1.05 20.34
N ALA A 125 14.28 1.57 19.55
CA ALA A 125 15.29 2.50 20.03
C ALA A 125 14.67 3.82 20.52
N TRP A 126 13.64 4.32 19.83
CA TRP A 126 12.92 5.53 20.21
C TRP A 126 12.31 5.44 21.62
N ARG A 127 11.75 4.30 22.00
CA ARG A 127 11.15 4.11 23.32
C ARG A 127 12.18 4.30 24.44
N ALA A 128 13.40 3.80 24.26
CA ALA A 128 14.50 3.99 25.23
C ALA A 128 15.05 5.42 25.17
N ALA A 129 15.37 5.92 23.99
CA ALA A 129 15.91 7.26 23.77
C ALA A 129 14.98 8.37 24.31
N ARG A 130 13.65 8.20 24.12
CA ARG A 130 12.66 9.14 24.67
C ARG A 130 12.61 9.15 26.19
N ARG A 131 12.72 7.98 26.83
CA ARG A 131 12.73 7.88 28.29
C ARG A 131 13.98 8.53 28.88
N ASP A 132 15.12 8.34 28.19
CA ASP A 132 16.44 8.72 28.67
C ASP A 132 16.88 10.11 28.13
N ASP A 133 16.00 10.81 27.36
CA ASP A 133 16.24 12.11 26.70
C ASP A 133 17.48 12.10 25.78
N ASP A 134 17.73 10.95 25.12
CA ASP A 134 18.89 10.68 24.26
C ASP A 134 18.51 10.64 22.78
N PHE A 135 18.24 11.79 22.17
CA PHE A 135 17.98 11.89 20.73
C PHE A 135 19.19 11.51 19.87
N ALA A 136 20.41 11.71 20.38
CA ALA A 136 21.62 11.46 19.61
C ALA A 136 21.80 9.97 19.26
N SER A 137 21.42 9.07 20.16
CA SER A 137 21.46 7.62 19.90
C SER A 137 20.44 7.15 18.86
N LEU A 138 19.31 7.87 18.73
CA LEU A 138 18.24 7.57 17.76
C LEU A 138 18.59 8.02 16.34
N LEU A 139 19.33 9.11 16.21
CA LEU A 139 19.54 9.83 14.96
C LEU A 139 20.02 8.94 13.79
N PRO A 140 20.98 8.02 13.95
CA PRO A 140 21.43 7.16 12.85
C PRO A 140 20.32 6.26 12.28
N LEU A 141 19.44 5.72 13.14
CA LEU A 141 18.30 4.90 12.70
C LEU A 141 17.23 5.75 12.02
N LEU A 142 16.98 6.94 12.52
CA LEU A 142 16.03 7.88 11.92
C LEU A 142 16.50 8.34 10.53
N ASP A 143 17.79 8.62 10.35
CA ASP A 143 18.37 8.96 9.06
C ASP A 143 18.20 7.81 8.05
N GLU A 144 18.37 6.58 8.47
CA GLU A 144 18.16 5.41 7.62
C GLU A 144 16.68 5.24 7.24
N VAL A 145 15.75 5.41 8.19
CA VAL A 145 14.30 5.40 7.89
C VAL A 145 13.94 6.48 6.86
N VAL A 146 14.47 7.70 7.02
CA VAL A 146 14.22 8.80 6.08
C VAL A 146 14.81 8.50 4.70
N ASN A 147 16.01 7.93 4.64
CA ASN A 147 16.67 7.56 3.38
C ASN A 147 15.85 6.50 2.62
N LEU A 148 15.44 5.41 3.29
CA LEU A 148 14.62 4.37 2.68
C LEU A 148 13.24 4.89 2.27
N THR A 149 12.64 5.79 3.06
CA THR A 149 11.37 6.44 2.70
C THR A 149 11.51 7.30 1.44
N ARG A 150 12.62 8.02 1.27
CA ARG A 150 12.92 8.77 0.04
C ARG A 150 13.08 7.86 -1.17
N GLN A 151 13.74 6.72 -1.02
CA GLN A 151 13.88 5.73 -2.10
C GLN A 151 12.51 5.18 -2.51
N MET A 152 11.63 4.85 -1.55
CA MET A 152 10.24 4.45 -1.83
C MET A 152 9.48 5.56 -2.56
N GLY A 153 9.62 6.80 -2.10
CA GLY A 153 9.02 7.96 -2.74
C GLY A 153 9.50 8.14 -4.19
N GLN A 154 10.78 7.94 -4.47
CA GLN A 154 11.33 7.98 -5.83
C GLN A 154 10.76 6.87 -6.73
N ALA A 155 10.65 5.65 -6.22
CA ALA A 155 10.07 4.52 -6.94
C ALA A 155 8.59 4.80 -7.30
N LYS A 156 7.80 5.29 -6.34
CA LYS A 156 6.40 5.70 -6.56
C LYS A 156 6.29 6.87 -7.53
N ALA A 157 7.10 7.91 -7.34
CA ALA A 157 7.12 9.11 -8.19
C ALA A 157 7.36 8.76 -9.66
N SER A 158 8.31 7.85 -9.94
CA SER A 158 8.61 7.37 -11.30
C SER A 158 7.41 6.71 -11.97
N LEU A 159 6.66 5.87 -11.23
CA LEU A 159 5.51 5.16 -11.79
C LEU A 159 4.28 6.07 -11.93
N MET A 160 4.10 7.00 -11.00
CA MET A 160 2.93 7.88 -10.94
C MET A 160 3.10 9.16 -11.76
N GLY A 161 4.31 9.50 -12.21
CA GLY A 161 4.60 10.78 -12.87
C GLY A 161 4.43 12.00 -11.95
N LEU A 162 4.72 11.85 -10.66
CA LEU A 162 4.55 12.86 -9.62
C LEU A 162 5.90 13.27 -9.02
N SER A 163 5.90 14.34 -8.21
CA SER A 163 7.01 14.64 -7.33
C SER A 163 7.15 13.54 -6.24
N VAL A 164 8.33 13.41 -5.64
CA VAL A 164 8.56 12.45 -4.54
C VAL A 164 7.61 12.71 -3.37
N TRP A 165 7.40 13.99 -3.04
CA TRP A 165 6.51 14.40 -1.97
C TRP A 165 5.05 14.06 -2.29
N ASP A 166 4.57 14.44 -3.49
CA ASP A 166 3.20 14.17 -3.93
C ASP A 166 2.90 12.67 -3.99
N ALA A 167 3.86 11.86 -4.44
CA ALA A 167 3.72 10.41 -4.51
C ALA A 167 3.61 9.76 -3.13
N LEU A 168 4.30 10.28 -2.13
CA LEU A 168 4.19 9.84 -0.73
C LEU A 168 2.89 10.35 -0.09
N ALA A 169 2.53 11.61 -0.32
CA ALA A 169 1.30 12.21 0.21
C ALA A 169 0.05 11.53 -0.32
N ASP A 170 0.05 11.11 -1.59
CA ASP A 170 -1.07 10.43 -2.24
C ASP A 170 -1.48 9.12 -1.55
N GLU A 171 -0.56 8.47 -0.82
CA GLU A 171 -0.87 7.26 -0.05
C GLU A 171 -1.83 7.52 1.11
N TYR A 172 -1.72 8.68 1.72
CA TYR A 172 -2.52 9.10 2.89
C TYR A 172 -3.78 9.87 2.47
N GLU A 173 -3.63 10.76 1.50
CA GLU A 173 -4.71 11.62 0.99
C GLU A 173 -4.76 11.53 -0.53
N PRO A 174 -5.73 10.80 -1.12
CA PRO A 174 -5.84 10.62 -2.56
C PRO A 174 -5.91 11.96 -3.31
N GLY A 175 -4.96 12.18 -4.20
CA GLY A 175 -4.88 13.41 -4.97
C GLY A 175 -4.27 14.60 -4.24
N ALA A 176 -3.75 14.43 -3.02
CA ALA A 176 -2.99 15.47 -2.33
C ALA A 176 -1.78 15.91 -3.17
N ARG A 177 -1.58 17.21 -3.27
CA ARG A 177 -0.47 17.82 -4.02
C ARG A 177 0.08 19.01 -3.23
N GLU A 178 1.39 19.16 -3.22
CA GLU A 178 2.07 20.29 -2.60
C GLU A 178 1.46 21.63 -3.05
N ALA A 179 1.22 21.76 -4.35
CA ALA A 179 0.63 22.97 -4.94
C ALA A 179 -0.76 23.33 -4.40
N LEU A 180 -1.52 22.34 -3.89
CA LEU A 180 -2.84 22.57 -3.29
C LEU A 180 -2.73 22.87 -1.78
N LEU A 181 -1.71 22.32 -1.12
CA LEU A 181 -1.57 22.45 0.34
C LEU A 181 -0.78 23.68 0.73
N THR A 182 0.26 24.06 0.00
CA THR A 182 1.10 25.23 0.31
C THR A 182 0.28 26.50 0.57
N PRO A 183 -0.72 26.87 -0.28
CA PRO A 183 -1.52 28.07 -0.04
C PRO A 183 -2.39 28.04 1.24
N LEU A 184 -2.54 26.89 1.89
CA LEU A 184 -3.28 26.80 3.16
C LEU A 184 -2.45 27.21 4.37
N PHE A 185 -1.12 27.31 4.21
CA PHE A 185 -0.18 27.65 5.26
C PHE A 185 0.47 29.03 5.07
N ASP A 186 0.21 29.69 3.94
CA ASP A 186 0.60 31.06 3.63
C ASP A 186 -0.47 32.07 4.14
#